data_bcf69b8c3fea9f1de575c039c79aea5d
#
_entry.id   bcf69b8c3fea9f1de575c039c79aea5d
#
_cell.length_a   1.000
_cell.length_b   1.000
_cell.length_c   1.000
_cell.angle_alpha   90.00
_cell.angle_beta   90.00
_cell.angle_gamma   90.00
#
_symmetry.space_group_name_H-M   'P 1'
#
loop_
_entity.id
_entity.type
_entity.pdbx_description
1 polymer ?
#
loop_
_entity_poly.entity_id
_entity_poly.type
_entity_poly.pdbx_seq_one_letter_code
_entity_poly.pdbx_strand_id
1 'polypeptide(L)'
;MVVEAGKNVTLNCPGVTENSLILMLEWRVNSMQLLEYSSNTTIVWNHQNRVSLSLKNYALQFHPVTAQDTGEYTCLVNSRSMAEAVISLIVHGEYIYIRSSIIRLAR
;
A
#
# COMPACT_ATOMS: atom_id res chain seq x y z
N MET A 1 -8.88 -0.84 -7.85
CA MET A 1 -8.15 0.39 -8.23
C MET A 1 -7.09 0.06 -9.26
N VAL A 2 -7.06 0.78 -10.35
CA VAL A 2 -6.07 0.59 -11.41
C VAL A 2 -5.28 1.88 -11.55
N VAL A 3 -3.95 1.79 -11.49
CA VAL A 3 -3.08 2.96 -11.57
C VAL A 3 -1.90 2.67 -12.48
N GLU A 4 -1.20 3.73 -12.90
CA GLU A 4 0.00 3.59 -13.72
C GLU A 4 1.25 3.57 -12.85
N ALA A 5 2.22 2.74 -13.23
CA ALA A 5 3.52 2.70 -12.57
C ALA A 5 4.20 4.07 -12.65
N GLY A 6 4.95 4.40 -11.62
CA GLY A 6 5.67 5.67 -11.54
C GLY A 6 4.89 6.80 -10.89
N LYS A 7 3.61 6.60 -10.61
CA LYS A 7 2.78 7.61 -9.95
C LYS A 7 2.87 7.46 -8.43
N ASN A 8 2.55 8.54 -7.73
CA ASN A 8 2.34 8.47 -6.29
C ASN A 8 0.89 8.07 -6.05
N VAL A 9 0.70 7.09 -5.18
CA VAL A 9 -0.63 6.51 -4.95
C VAL A 9 -0.90 6.48 -3.45
N THR A 10 -2.13 6.74 -3.07
CA THR A 10 -2.58 6.70 -1.68
C THR A 10 -3.73 5.73 -1.55
N LEU A 11 -3.61 4.77 -0.63
CA LEU A 11 -4.69 3.84 -0.28
C LEU A 11 -5.22 4.24 1.09
N ASN A 12 -6.51 4.58 1.15
CA ASN A 12 -7.12 4.93 2.43
C ASN A 12 -7.47 3.68 3.21
N CYS A 13 -7.31 3.75 4.54
CA CYS A 13 -7.72 2.66 5.41
C CYS A 13 -9.24 2.71 5.58
N PRO A 14 -9.99 1.70 5.10
CA PRO A 14 -11.44 1.72 5.19
C PRO A 14 -11.92 1.87 6.63
N GLY A 15 -12.91 2.72 6.85
CA GLY A 15 -13.49 2.94 8.17
C GLY A 15 -12.71 3.88 9.08
N VAL A 16 -11.57 4.39 8.62
CA VAL A 16 -10.74 5.31 9.42
C VAL A 16 -10.93 6.73 8.90
N THR A 17 -11.12 7.67 9.81
CA THR A 17 -11.22 9.09 9.51
C THR A 17 -10.22 9.86 10.35
N GLU A 18 -10.15 11.17 10.16
CA GLU A 18 -9.26 12.03 10.96
C GLU A 18 -9.64 12.00 12.44
N ASN A 19 -10.90 11.66 12.75
CA ASN A 19 -11.41 11.64 14.13
C ASN A 19 -11.30 10.26 14.76
N SER A 20 -10.77 9.26 14.09
CA SER A 20 -10.64 7.92 14.62
C SER A 20 -9.53 7.87 15.67
N LEU A 21 -9.77 7.15 16.76
CA LEU A 21 -8.73 6.90 17.76
C LEU A 21 -7.97 5.64 17.33
N ILE A 22 -6.72 5.82 16.90
CA ILE A 22 -5.90 4.73 16.41
C ILE A 22 -4.75 4.50 17.39
N LEU A 23 -4.78 3.35 18.06
CA LEU A 23 -3.72 2.93 18.97
C LEU A 23 -2.72 2.05 18.25
N MET A 24 -3.21 1.19 17.37
CA MET A 24 -2.39 0.31 16.54
C MET A 24 -3.03 0.22 15.17
N LEU A 25 -2.21 0.04 14.14
CA LEU A 25 -2.70 -0.13 12.79
C LEU A 25 -1.69 -0.93 11.99
N GLU A 26 -2.18 -1.84 11.15
CA GLU A 26 -1.33 -2.67 10.33
C GLU A 26 -1.85 -2.68 8.90
N TRP A 27 -0.96 -2.41 7.95
CA TRP A 27 -1.22 -2.64 6.54
C TRP A 27 -0.58 -3.95 6.11
N ARG A 28 -1.35 -4.75 5.39
CA ARG A 28 -0.89 -6.02 4.82
C ARG A 28 -1.08 -6.01 3.31
N VAL A 29 -0.20 -6.72 2.63
CA VAL A 29 -0.32 -6.97 1.20
C VAL A 29 -0.29 -8.48 0.99
N ASN A 30 -1.31 -9.02 0.32
CA ASN A 30 -1.46 -10.46 0.08
C ASN A 30 -1.27 -11.26 1.37
N SER A 31 -1.85 -10.78 2.47
CA SER A 31 -1.79 -11.37 3.81
C SER A 31 -0.42 -11.31 4.49
N MET A 32 0.55 -10.61 3.91
CA MET A 32 1.86 -10.41 4.53
C MET A 32 1.97 -9.01 5.11
N GLN A 33 2.66 -8.90 6.24
CA GLN A 33 2.87 -7.60 6.87
C GLN A 33 3.67 -6.68 5.95
N LEU A 34 3.16 -5.48 5.77
CA LEU A 34 3.81 -4.45 5.00
C LEU A 34 4.31 -3.33 5.91
N LEU A 35 3.44 -2.84 6.78
CA LEU A 35 3.72 -1.70 7.63
C LEU A 35 2.89 -1.81 8.91
N GLU A 36 3.48 -1.41 10.03
CA GLU A 36 2.78 -1.40 11.31
C GLU A 36 3.02 -0.08 12.04
N TYR A 37 1.97 0.47 12.62
CA TYR A 37 2.02 1.67 13.44
C TYR A 37 1.57 1.31 14.86
N SER A 38 2.36 1.71 15.85
CA SER A 38 2.02 1.48 17.24
C SER A 38 2.82 2.46 18.10
N SER A 39 2.17 3.05 19.10
CA SER A 39 2.82 3.95 20.05
C SER A 39 3.64 5.06 19.36
N ASN A 40 3.07 5.67 18.34
CA ASN A 40 3.69 6.74 17.54
C ASN A 40 4.95 6.31 16.79
N THR A 41 5.13 5.00 16.61
CA THR A 41 6.26 4.45 15.86
C THR A 41 5.73 3.67 14.66
N THR A 42 6.33 3.91 13.50
CA THR A 42 5.98 3.20 12.27
C THR A 42 7.14 2.30 11.88
N ILE A 43 6.83 1.02 11.65
CA ILE A 43 7.79 0.02 11.18
C ILE A 43 7.35 -0.46 9.81
N VAL A 44 8.25 -0.41 8.84
CA VAL A 44 7.98 -0.86 7.48
C VAL A 44 8.81 -2.11 7.21
N TRP A 45 8.14 -3.23 6.90
CA TRP A 45 8.82 -4.50 6.63
C TRP A 45 9.20 -4.67 5.17
N ASN A 46 8.33 -4.18 4.26
CA ASN A 46 8.54 -4.34 2.83
C ASN A 46 8.44 -2.99 2.13
N HIS A 47 9.07 -2.86 0.96
CA HIS A 47 9.02 -1.65 0.14
C HIS A 47 9.53 -0.41 0.89
N GLN A 48 10.53 -0.57 1.75
CA GLN A 48 10.94 0.41 2.77
C GLN A 48 11.16 1.83 2.24
N ASN A 49 11.70 1.97 1.03
CA ASN A 49 12.02 3.29 0.47
C ASN A 49 10.88 3.89 -0.34
N ARG A 50 9.79 3.16 -0.53
CA ARG A 50 8.72 3.58 -1.43
C ARG A 50 7.38 3.73 -0.76
N VAL A 51 7.24 3.28 0.49
CA VAL A 51 5.97 3.39 1.21
C VAL A 51 6.14 4.19 2.48
N SER A 52 5.08 4.88 2.85
CA SER A 52 5.00 5.60 4.11
C SER A 52 3.56 5.61 4.60
N LEU A 53 3.38 6.01 5.83
CA LEU A 53 2.06 6.10 6.45
C LEU A 53 1.71 7.56 6.69
N SER A 54 0.54 7.98 6.24
CA SER A 54 0.03 9.31 6.58
C SER A 54 -0.44 9.30 8.03
N LEU A 55 0.08 10.21 8.84
CA LEU A 55 -0.34 10.31 10.25
C LEU A 55 -1.64 11.08 10.44
N LYS A 56 -2.19 11.65 9.36
CA LYS A 56 -3.49 12.31 9.42
C LYS A 56 -4.63 11.32 9.40
N ASN A 57 -4.59 10.37 8.48
CA ASN A 57 -5.69 9.44 8.24
C ASN A 57 -5.21 8.00 8.12
N TYR A 58 -3.94 7.74 8.38
CA TYR A 58 -3.32 6.41 8.36
C TYR A 58 -3.40 5.73 7.00
N ALA A 59 -3.42 6.53 5.94
CA ALA A 59 -3.39 6.04 4.58
C ALA A 59 -1.99 5.53 4.23
N LEU A 60 -1.95 4.48 3.41
CA LEU A 60 -0.70 3.95 2.88
C LEU A 60 -0.34 4.73 1.62
N GLN A 61 0.88 5.25 1.57
CA GLN A 61 1.34 6.08 0.46
C GLN A 61 2.51 5.41 -0.24
N PHE A 62 2.45 5.38 -1.58
CA PHE A 62 3.51 4.86 -2.44
C PHE A 62 4.20 6.00 -3.17
N HIS A 63 5.54 5.99 -3.21
CA HIS A 63 6.38 7.05 -3.80
C HIS A 63 7.58 6.46 -4.54
N PRO A 64 7.47 5.97 -5.74
CA PRO A 64 6.30 5.74 -6.59
C PRO A 64 5.76 4.33 -6.47
N VAL A 65 4.59 4.09 -7.04
CA VAL A 65 4.06 2.75 -7.20
C VAL A 65 4.76 2.06 -8.37
N THR A 66 4.97 0.74 -8.25
CA THR A 66 5.56 -0.08 -9.31
C THR A 66 4.65 -1.26 -9.60
N ALA A 67 4.90 -1.97 -10.71
CA ALA A 67 4.11 -3.14 -11.06
C ALA A 67 4.17 -4.23 -9.99
N GLN A 68 5.26 -4.29 -9.24
CA GLN A 68 5.41 -5.25 -8.15
C GLN A 68 4.47 -4.99 -6.99
N ASP A 69 3.88 -3.81 -6.92
CA ASP A 69 2.95 -3.45 -5.85
C ASP A 69 1.53 -3.94 -6.11
N THR A 70 1.27 -4.53 -7.26
CA THR A 70 -0.02 -5.14 -7.56
C THR A 70 -0.34 -6.20 -6.52
N GLY A 71 -1.52 -6.13 -5.91
CA GLY A 71 -1.92 -7.08 -4.89
C GLY A 71 -3.16 -6.64 -4.15
N GLU A 72 -3.50 -7.42 -3.13
CA GLU A 72 -4.64 -7.15 -2.26
C GLU A 72 -4.15 -6.59 -0.94
N TYR A 73 -4.63 -5.41 -0.61
CA TYR A 73 -4.19 -4.68 0.58
C TYR A 73 -5.30 -4.64 1.61
N THR A 74 -4.92 -4.89 2.85
CA THR A 74 -5.86 -4.81 3.99
C THR A 74 -5.27 -3.94 5.08
N CYS A 75 -6.15 -3.25 5.80
CA CYS A 75 -5.80 -2.39 6.91
C CYS A 75 -6.51 -2.91 8.16
N LEU A 76 -5.73 -3.29 9.18
CA LEU A 76 -6.24 -3.78 10.44
C LEU A 76 -6.01 -2.73 11.51
N VAL A 77 -7.07 -2.40 12.25
CA VAL A 77 -7.07 -1.28 13.19
C VAL A 77 -7.36 -1.77 14.59
N ASN A 78 -6.55 -1.32 15.55
CA ASN A 78 -6.78 -1.53 16.99
C ASN A 78 -7.01 -3.00 17.35
N SER A 79 -6.14 -3.87 16.86
CA SER A 79 -6.16 -5.31 17.16
C SER A 79 -7.39 -6.06 16.63
N ARG A 80 -8.09 -5.49 15.66
CA ARG A 80 -9.18 -6.23 15.00
C ARG A 80 -8.59 -7.41 14.25
N SER A 81 -9.31 -8.52 14.25
CA SER A 81 -8.88 -9.72 13.54
C SER A 81 -9.28 -9.70 12.07
N MET A 82 -10.19 -8.80 11.67
CA MET A 82 -10.68 -8.72 10.30
C MET A 82 -10.64 -7.27 9.82
N ALA A 83 -10.22 -7.09 8.58
CA ALA A 83 -10.25 -5.79 7.95
C ALA A 83 -11.67 -5.41 7.54
N GLU A 84 -11.94 -4.10 7.46
CA GLU A 84 -13.23 -3.58 6.97
C GLU A 84 -13.45 -3.96 5.51
N ALA A 85 -12.39 -3.93 4.71
CA ALA A 85 -12.47 -4.24 3.29
C ALA A 85 -11.10 -4.59 2.75
N VAL A 86 -11.10 -5.21 1.57
CA VAL A 86 -9.89 -5.51 0.82
C VAL A 86 -9.78 -4.52 -0.34
N ILE A 87 -8.62 -3.90 -0.49
CA ILE A 87 -8.37 -2.99 -1.60
C ILE A 87 -7.53 -3.72 -2.64
N SER A 88 -8.09 -3.92 -3.82
CA SER A 88 -7.36 -4.54 -4.93
C SER A 88 -6.64 -3.45 -5.71
N LEU A 89 -5.32 -3.51 -5.74
CA LEU A 89 -4.49 -2.56 -6.47
C LEU A 89 -3.86 -3.25 -7.66
N ILE A 90 -4.07 -2.68 -8.84
CA ILE A 90 -3.50 -3.17 -10.09
C ILE A 90 -2.65 -2.07 -10.70
N VAL A 91 -1.38 -2.35 -10.93
CA VAL A 91 -0.43 -1.36 -11.45
C VAL A 91 -0.03 -1.76 -12.87
N HIS A 92 -0.22 -0.83 -13.80
CA HIS A 92 0.09 -1.03 -15.21
C HIS A 92 1.18 -0.08 -15.67
N GLY A 93 1.74 -0.37 -16.84
CA GLY A 93 2.51 0.62 -17.58
C GLY A 93 4.00 0.55 -17.42
N GLU A 94 4.53 -0.49 -16.81
CA GLU A 94 5.98 -0.69 -16.81
C GLU A 94 6.41 -1.43 -18.07
N TYR A 95 7.51 -0.94 -18.68
CA TYR A 95 8.03 -1.49 -19.91
C TYR A 95 9.52 -1.70 -19.81
N ILE A 96 10.01 -2.72 -20.49
CA ILE A 96 11.43 -2.97 -20.64
C ILE A 96 11.77 -2.83 -22.12
N TYR A 97 12.83 -2.07 -22.40
CA TYR A 97 13.38 -1.97 -23.75
C TYR A 97 14.50 -3.00 -23.89
N ILE A 98 14.32 -3.95 -24.78
CA ILE A 98 15.32 -4.96 -25.08
C ILE A 98 15.68 -4.81 -26.56
N ARG A 99 16.89 -4.31 -26.81
CA ARG A 99 17.32 -3.92 -28.16
C ARG A 99 16.36 -2.89 -28.72
N SER A 100 15.66 -3.18 -29.81
CA SER A 100 14.66 -2.27 -30.35
C SER A 100 13.24 -2.69 -30.03
N SER A 101 13.07 -3.65 -29.15
CA SER A 101 11.74 -4.15 -28.77
C SER A 101 11.32 -3.59 -27.42
N ILE A 102 10.01 -3.40 -27.25
CA ILE A 102 9.43 -2.99 -25.98
C ILE A 102 8.64 -4.17 -25.45
N ILE A 103 8.95 -4.56 -24.22
CA ILE A 103 8.23 -5.65 -23.56
C ILE A 103 7.56 -5.08 -22.33
N ARG A 104 6.23 -5.18 -22.28
CA ARG A 104 5.48 -4.76 -21.11
C ARG A 104 5.62 -5.80 -20.01
N LEU A 105 5.94 -5.35 -18.79
CA LEU A 105 6.05 -6.24 -17.66
C LEU A 105 4.68 -6.79 -17.29
N ALA A 106 4.63 -8.11 -17.06
CA ALA A 106 3.41 -8.77 -16.64
C ALA A 106 3.06 -8.42 -15.20
N ARG A 107 1.80 -8.53 -14.90
CA ARG A 107 1.29 -8.36 -13.54
C ARG A 107 1.03 -9.69 -12.96
#